data_d8b1402acc4db1d94771cd7bc8531234
#
_entry.id   d8b1402acc4db1d94771cd7bc8531234
#
_cell.length_a   1.000
_cell.length_b   1.000
_cell.length_c   1.000
_cell.angle_alpha   90.00
_cell.angle_beta   90.00
_cell.angle_gamma   90.00
#
_symmetry.space_group_name_H-M   'P 1'
#
loop_
_entity.id
_entity.type
_entity.pdbx_description
1 polymer ?
#
loop_
_entity_poly.entity_id
_entity_poly.type
_entity_poly.pdbx_seq_one_letter_code
_entity_poly.pdbx_strand_id
1 'polypeptide(L)'
;MAEKEYDYGMIGLGTMGRNLVLNMTDHGYSVAGFDKSASQVELLKKDAGDRNVFTTSKLEEFVKALKSPRVIMMLVPAGKIVDEVIQELQPFLSENDLLMDCGNSHFTDTDIRIAQLEKSTIHFMGVGISGGESGARYGPSIM
;
A
#
# COMPACT_ATOMS: atom_id res chain seq x y z
N MET A 1 -2.17 20.45 18.01
CA MET A 1 -0.99 19.84 17.38
C MET A 1 -1.41 19.11 16.11
N ALA A 2 -0.68 19.32 15.03
CA ALA A 2 -0.92 18.55 13.82
C ALA A 2 -0.60 17.08 14.09
N GLU A 3 -1.48 16.19 13.70
CA GLU A 3 -1.22 14.76 13.73
C GLU A 3 -0.11 14.45 12.72
N LYS A 4 0.72 13.46 13.05
CA LYS A 4 1.77 13.03 12.15
C LYS A 4 1.16 12.40 10.90
N GLU A 5 1.58 12.87 9.73
CA GLU A 5 1.17 12.33 8.46
C GLU A 5 2.29 11.49 7.85
N TYR A 6 1.91 10.39 7.22
CA TYR A 6 2.85 9.46 6.58
C TYR A 6 2.86 9.65 5.07
N ASP A 7 4.04 9.52 4.48
CA ASP A 7 4.26 9.77 3.06
C ASP A 7 3.55 8.77 2.15
N TYR A 8 3.57 7.49 2.52
CA TYR A 8 3.03 6.39 1.71
C TYR A 8 2.25 5.41 2.55
N GLY A 9 1.26 4.76 1.93
CA GLY A 9 0.53 3.67 2.52
C GLY A 9 0.88 2.33 1.87
N MET A 10 0.94 1.28 2.68
CA MET A 10 1.12 -0.08 2.22
C MET A 10 -0.01 -0.96 2.73
N ILE A 11 -0.78 -1.54 1.81
CA ILE A 11 -1.80 -2.54 2.11
C ILE A 11 -1.25 -3.91 1.75
N GLY A 12 -1.30 -4.82 2.71
CA GLY A 12 -0.70 -6.14 2.59
C GLY A 12 0.68 -6.17 3.21
N LEU A 13 0.77 -6.77 4.39
CA LEU A 13 2.00 -6.80 5.19
C LEU A 13 2.58 -8.21 5.27
N GLY A 14 2.38 -9.00 4.22
CA GLY A 14 3.10 -10.24 4.03
C GLY A 14 4.59 -9.99 3.80
N THR A 15 5.33 -11.02 3.45
CA THR A 15 6.79 -10.94 3.28
C THR A 15 7.23 -9.79 2.36
N MET A 16 6.59 -9.65 1.20
CA MET A 16 6.94 -8.62 0.23
C MET A 16 6.61 -7.22 0.75
N GLY A 17 5.40 -7.03 1.27
CA GLY A 17 4.96 -5.73 1.79
C GLY A 17 5.81 -5.25 2.96
N ARG A 18 6.08 -6.12 3.92
CA ARG A 18 6.95 -5.78 5.06
C ARG A 18 8.34 -5.36 4.61
N ASN A 19 8.97 -6.14 3.74
CA ASN A 19 10.32 -5.84 3.28
C ASN A 19 10.40 -4.55 2.47
N LEU A 20 9.39 -4.27 1.66
CA LEU A 20 9.34 -3.03 0.91
C LEU A 20 9.16 -1.81 1.84
N VAL A 21 8.32 -1.94 2.88
CA VAL A 21 8.18 -0.89 3.91
C VAL A 21 9.51 -0.59 4.60
N LEU A 22 10.25 -1.63 4.97
CA LEU A 22 11.56 -1.46 5.61
C LEU A 22 12.55 -0.78 4.66
N ASN A 23 12.54 -1.15 3.38
CA ASN A 23 13.36 -0.51 2.36
C ASN A 23 13.04 0.99 2.26
N MET A 24 11.76 1.33 2.12
CA MET A 24 11.33 2.73 1.99
C MET A 24 11.73 3.56 3.21
N THR A 25 11.56 3.03 4.40
CA THR A 25 11.89 3.74 5.64
C THR A 25 13.40 3.86 5.86
N ASP A 26 14.19 2.90 5.39
CA ASP A 26 15.65 3.03 5.39
C ASP A 26 16.13 4.16 4.46
N HIS A 27 15.33 4.53 3.47
CA HIS A 27 15.63 5.63 2.55
C HIS A 27 14.98 6.96 2.95
N GLY A 28 14.49 7.07 4.18
CA GLY A 28 14.03 8.33 4.74
C GLY A 28 12.54 8.63 4.57
N TYR A 29 11.76 7.71 4.03
CA TYR A 29 10.31 7.89 3.90
C TYR A 29 9.58 7.38 5.13
N SER A 30 8.39 7.93 5.39
CA SER A 30 7.49 7.43 6.42
C SER A 30 6.36 6.62 5.77
N VAL A 31 6.00 5.50 6.37
CA VAL A 31 5.03 4.56 5.79
C VAL A 31 3.99 4.15 6.82
N ALA A 32 2.72 4.21 6.45
CA ALA A 32 1.64 3.59 7.19
C ALA A 32 1.34 2.22 6.58
N GLY A 33 1.30 1.18 7.39
CA GLY A 33 1.03 -0.18 6.96
C GLY A 33 -0.30 -0.69 7.49
N PHE A 34 -1.05 -1.37 6.63
CA PHE A 34 -2.33 -1.99 6.95
C PHE A 34 -2.36 -3.45 6.52
N ASP A 35 -2.89 -4.29 7.40
CA ASP A 35 -3.27 -5.66 7.07
C ASP A 35 -4.49 -6.04 7.91
N LYS A 36 -5.39 -6.86 7.37
CA LYS A 36 -6.51 -7.41 8.12
C LYS A 36 -6.07 -8.37 9.21
N SER A 37 -4.91 -9.00 9.03
CA SER A 37 -4.31 -9.91 10.00
C SER A 37 -3.54 -9.14 11.07
N ALA A 38 -4.01 -9.21 12.31
CA ALA A 38 -3.31 -8.59 13.44
C ALA A 38 -1.90 -9.13 13.62
N SER A 39 -1.65 -10.40 13.30
CA SER A 39 -0.32 -11.00 13.39
C SER A 39 0.66 -10.37 12.39
N GLN A 40 0.22 -10.06 11.19
CA GLN A 40 1.05 -9.37 10.18
C GLN A 40 1.36 -7.93 10.61
N VAL A 41 0.39 -7.24 11.20
CA VAL A 41 0.58 -5.89 11.75
C VAL A 41 1.65 -5.90 12.84
N GLU A 42 1.58 -6.85 13.76
CA GLU A 42 2.56 -6.98 14.85
C GLU A 42 3.96 -7.36 14.34
N LEU A 43 4.04 -8.20 13.32
CA LEU A 43 5.33 -8.54 12.69
C LEU A 43 6.01 -7.31 12.11
N LEU A 44 5.28 -6.48 11.36
CA LEU A 44 5.85 -5.25 10.83
C LEU A 44 6.27 -4.30 11.95
N LYS A 45 5.44 -4.13 12.96
CA LYS A 45 5.74 -3.28 14.11
C LYS A 45 7.05 -3.69 14.78
N LYS A 46 7.24 -5.01 14.95
CA LYS A 46 8.46 -5.56 15.54
C LYS A 46 9.68 -5.34 14.64
N ASP A 47 9.53 -5.65 13.33
CA ASP A 47 10.64 -5.51 12.39
C ASP A 47 11.02 -4.06 12.13
N ALA A 48 10.06 -3.14 12.24
CA ALA A 48 10.30 -1.72 12.01
C ALA A 48 11.20 -1.09 13.08
N GLY A 49 11.14 -1.57 14.33
CA GLY A 49 11.93 -0.99 15.41
C GLY A 49 11.69 0.51 15.55
N ASP A 50 12.74 1.30 15.43
CA ASP A 50 12.70 2.76 15.55
C ASP A 50 12.36 3.48 14.25
N ARG A 51 12.09 2.75 13.17
CA ARG A 51 11.74 3.34 11.88
C ARG A 51 10.42 4.10 11.92
N ASN A 52 10.26 5.00 10.99
CA ASN A 52 9.09 5.86 10.89
C ASN A 52 7.90 5.13 10.24
N VAL A 53 7.35 4.17 10.96
CA VAL A 53 6.26 3.28 10.51
C VAL A 53 5.08 3.38 11.47
N PHE A 54 3.88 3.51 10.91
CA PHE A 54 2.63 3.35 11.62
C PHE A 54 1.95 2.06 11.14
N THR A 55 1.40 1.27 12.05
CA THR A 55 0.74 0.01 11.71
C THR A 55 -0.65 -0.05 12.30
N THR A 56 -1.60 -0.57 11.54
CA THR A 56 -2.98 -0.75 12.00
C THR A 56 -3.69 -1.87 11.25
N SER A 57 -4.69 -2.47 11.88
CA SER A 57 -5.63 -3.39 11.24
C SER A 57 -6.99 -2.73 10.96
N LYS A 58 -7.07 -1.40 11.08
CA LYS A 58 -8.29 -0.61 10.81
C LYS A 58 -8.06 0.29 9.62
N LEU A 59 -8.86 0.09 8.58
CA LEU A 59 -8.69 0.78 7.30
C LEU A 59 -8.89 2.31 7.42
N GLU A 60 -9.85 2.73 8.21
CA GLU A 60 -10.11 4.15 8.44
C GLU A 60 -8.91 4.86 9.09
N GLU A 61 -8.31 4.25 10.11
CA GLU A 61 -7.11 4.78 10.76
C GLU A 61 -5.94 4.87 9.78
N PHE A 62 -5.79 3.84 8.94
CA PHE A 62 -4.76 3.79 7.92
C PHE A 62 -4.88 4.96 6.96
N VAL A 63 -6.05 5.18 6.39
CA VAL A 63 -6.27 6.25 5.41
C VAL A 63 -6.06 7.63 6.05
N LYS A 64 -6.57 7.84 7.27
CA LYS A 64 -6.41 9.10 7.99
C LYS A 64 -4.96 9.43 8.32
N ALA A 65 -4.11 8.42 8.47
CA ALA A 65 -2.69 8.62 8.76
C ALA A 65 -1.89 9.12 7.57
N LEU A 66 -2.45 9.10 6.37
CA LEU A 66 -1.73 9.40 5.14
C LEU A 66 -1.85 10.86 4.73
N LYS A 67 -0.74 11.41 4.26
CA LYS A 67 -0.63 12.73 3.66
C LYS A 67 -1.44 12.81 2.36
N SER A 68 -2.23 13.90 2.17
CA SER A 68 -3.00 14.11 0.94
C SER A 68 -2.18 14.93 -0.08
N PRO A 69 -2.32 14.60 -1.39
CA PRO A 69 -3.02 13.45 -1.97
C PRO A 69 -2.32 12.14 -1.58
N ARG A 70 -3.12 11.15 -1.23
CA ARG A 70 -2.59 9.88 -0.71
C ARG A 70 -2.01 9.02 -1.82
N VAL A 71 -0.93 8.32 -1.50
CA VAL A 71 -0.34 7.30 -2.37
C VAL A 71 -0.36 5.98 -1.61
N ILE A 72 -1.16 5.05 -2.09
CA ILE A 72 -1.39 3.76 -1.44
C ILE A 72 -0.94 2.63 -2.35
N MET A 73 0.00 1.83 -1.88
CA MET A 73 0.49 0.65 -2.56
C MET A 73 -0.26 -0.58 -2.04
N MET A 74 -0.63 -1.49 -2.93
CA MET A 74 -1.29 -2.74 -2.58
C MET A 74 -0.39 -3.92 -2.97
N LEU A 75 0.03 -4.70 -2.00
CA LEU A 75 0.74 -5.96 -2.18
C LEU A 75 -0.11 -7.11 -1.62
N VAL A 76 -1.22 -7.32 -2.28
CA VAL A 76 -2.18 -8.40 -1.99
C VAL A 76 -2.25 -9.35 -3.18
N PRO A 77 -2.73 -10.59 -3.00
CA PRO A 77 -2.88 -11.51 -4.12
C PRO A 77 -3.70 -10.91 -5.26
N ALA A 78 -3.24 -11.11 -6.49
CA ALA A 78 -3.94 -10.66 -7.69
C ALA A 78 -5.33 -11.30 -7.79
N GLY A 79 -6.23 -10.64 -8.52
CA GLY A 79 -7.57 -11.12 -8.76
C GLY A 79 -8.63 -10.42 -7.91
N LYS A 80 -9.61 -11.17 -7.44
CA LYS A 80 -10.79 -10.65 -6.73
C LYS A 80 -10.44 -9.84 -5.48
N ILE A 81 -9.36 -10.22 -4.77
CA ILE A 81 -8.94 -9.53 -3.54
C ILE A 81 -8.60 -8.07 -3.82
N VAL A 82 -7.98 -7.77 -4.96
CA VAL A 82 -7.66 -6.39 -5.36
C VAL A 82 -8.95 -5.57 -5.48
N ASP A 83 -9.97 -6.13 -6.12
CA ASP A 83 -11.26 -5.45 -6.29
C ASP A 83 -11.96 -5.20 -4.95
N GLU A 84 -11.90 -6.17 -4.05
CA GLU A 84 -12.45 -6.02 -2.70
C GLU A 84 -11.76 -4.91 -1.92
N VAL A 85 -10.43 -4.84 -1.99
CA VAL A 85 -9.65 -3.78 -1.32
C VAL A 85 -10.02 -2.41 -1.88
N ILE A 86 -10.14 -2.27 -3.20
CA ILE A 86 -10.54 -1.02 -3.84
C ILE A 86 -11.93 -0.59 -3.34
N GLN A 87 -12.89 -1.51 -3.29
CA GLN A 87 -14.24 -1.22 -2.81
C GLN A 87 -14.25 -0.76 -1.36
N GLU A 88 -13.47 -1.39 -0.51
CA GLU A 88 -13.38 -1.02 0.91
C GLU A 88 -12.71 0.34 1.12
N LEU A 89 -11.76 0.69 0.26
CA LEU A 89 -11.04 1.97 0.33
C LEU A 89 -11.85 3.16 -0.18
N GLN A 90 -12.65 2.97 -1.22
CA GLN A 90 -13.31 4.08 -1.93
C GLN A 90 -14.04 5.07 -1.02
N PRO A 91 -14.79 4.64 0.02
CA PRO A 91 -15.48 5.59 0.91
C PRO A 91 -14.56 6.55 1.67
N PHE A 92 -13.30 6.19 1.82
CA PHE A 92 -12.32 6.97 2.58
C PHE A 92 -11.40 7.80 1.70
N LEU A 93 -11.40 7.57 0.39
CA LEU A 93 -10.50 8.24 -0.53
C LEU A 93 -11.05 9.59 -0.99
N SER A 94 -10.13 10.47 -1.35
CA SER A 94 -10.43 11.82 -1.81
C SER A 94 -9.90 12.04 -3.23
N GLU A 95 -10.28 13.16 -3.81
CA GLU A 95 -9.80 13.57 -5.14
C GLU A 95 -8.27 13.55 -5.21
N ASN A 96 -7.75 13.02 -6.31
CA ASN A 96 -6.33 12.89 -6.62
C ASN A 96 -5.55 11.86 -5.79
N ASP A 97 -6.21 11.09 -4.93
CA ASP A 97 -5.55 9.95 -4.30
C ASP A 97 -5.14 8.93 -5.37
N LEU A 98 -4.01 8.28 -5.18
CA LEU A 98 -3.46 7.28 -6.10
C LEU A 98 -3.43 5.91 -5.43
N LEU A 99 -4.01 4.92 -6.12
CA LEU A 99 -3.87 3.51 -5.76
C LEU A 99 -2.91 2.84 -6.73
N MET A 100 -1.92 2.12 -6.19
CA MET A 100 -0.95 1.36 -6.97
C MET A 100 -1.15 -0.12 -6.69
N ASP A 101 -1.55 -0.89 -7.71
CA ASP A 101 -1.62 -2.34 -7.60
C ASP A 101 -0.25 -2.92 -7.88
N CYS A 102 0.43 -3.36 -6.83
CA CYS A 102 1.80 -3.90 -6.88
C CYS A 102 1.83 -5.44 -6.83
N GLY A 103 0.67 -6.09 -6.93
CA GLY A 103 0.52 -7.55 -6.81
C GLY A 103 0.71 -8.31 -8.11
N ASN A 104 1.25 -7.70 -9.15
CA ASN A 104 1.47 -8.32 -10.46
C ASN A 104 0.18 -8.84 -11.11
N SER A 105 -0.89 -8.03 -11.05
CA SER A 105 -2.15 -8.34 -11.72
C SER A 105 -1.99 -8.46 -13.23
N HIS A 106 -2.84 -9.28 -13.85
CA HIS A 106 -2.87 -9.38 -15.30
C HIS A 106 -3.27 -8.03 -15.91
N PHE A 107 -2.65 -7.65 -17.03
CA PHE A 107 -2.86 -6.33 -17.63
C PHE A 107 -4.31 -6.05 -18.02
N THR A 108 -5.08 -7.07 -18.40
CA THR A 108 -6.50 -6.91 -18.74
C THR A 108 -7.33 -6.51 -17.53
N ASP A 109 -7.02 -7.05 -16.34
CA ASP A 109 -7.68 -6.68 -15.08
C ASP A 109 -7.32 -5.26 -14.68
N THR A 110 -6.06 -4.87 -14.86
CA THR A 110 -5.59 -3.50 -14.61
C THR A 110 -6.34 -2.50 -15.50
N ASP A 111 -6.48 -2.79 -16.79
CA ASP A 111 -7.20 -1.93 -17.73
C ASP A 111 -8.68 -1.75 -17.33
N ILE A 112 -9.34 -2.84 -16.89
CA ILE A 112 -10.72 -2.79 -16.41
C ILE A 112 -10.82 -1.89 -15.16
N ARG A 113 -9.91 -2.04 -14.22
CA ARG A 113 -9.90 -1.24 -12.99
C ARG A 113 -9.65 0.24 -13.25
N ILE A 114 -8.73 0.56 -14.15
CA ILE A 114 -8.50 1.94 -14.59
C ILE A 114 -9.79 2.53 -15.17
N ALA A 115 -10.44 1.82 -16.07
CA ALA A 115 -11.68 2.27 -16.70
C ALA A 115 -12.80 2.48 -15.68
N GLN A 116 -12.93 1.59 -14.70
CA GLN A 116 -13.93 1.72 -13.63
C GLN A 116 -13.69 2.94 -12.76
N LEU A 117 -12.43 3.26 -12.46
CA LEU A 117 -12.06 4.36 -11.59
C LEU A 117 -11.95 5.72 -12.31
N GLU A 118 -11.90 5.73 -13.64
CA GLU A 118 -11.90 6.98 -14.43
C GLU A 118 -13.12 7.86 -14.14
N LYS A 119 -14.23 7.26 -13.77
CA LYS A 119 -15.45 7.99 -13.40
C LYS A 119 -15.38 8.65 -12.04
N SER A 120 -14.40 8.27 -11.24
CA SER A 120 -14.08 8.91 -9.98
C SER A 120 -12.86 9.81 -10.16
N THR A 121 -12.52 10.58 -9.14
CA THR A 121 -11.34 11.43 -9.14
C THR A 121 -10.09 10.73 -8.61
N ILE A 122 -10.18 9.42 -8.41
CA ILE A 122 -9.10 8.58 -7.89
C ILE A 122 -8.27 8.04 -9.04
N HIS A 123 -6.95 8.12 -8.93
CA HIS A 123 -6.02 7.57 -9.90
C HIS A 123 -5.66 6.12 -9.55
N PHE A 124 -5.44 5.31 -10.58
CA PHE A 124 -5.05 3.91 -10.42
C PHE A 124 -3.93 3.56 -11.39
N MET A 125 -2.93 2.81 -10.91
CA MET A 125 -1.86 2.32 -11.77
C MET A 125 -1.48 0.90 -11.38
N GLY A 126 -1.19 0.09 -12.38
CA GLY A 126 -0.59 -1.23 -12.19
C GLY A 126 0.93 -1.11 -12.15
N VAL A 127 1.55 -1.77 -11.20
CA VAL A 127 3.00 -1.73 -10.99
C VAL A 127 3.51 -3.16 -10.84
N GLY A 128 4.50 -3.52 -11.65
CA GLY A 128 5.19 -4.79 -11.51
C GLY A 128 6.37 -4.65 -10.57
N ILE A 129 6.45 -5.50 -9.54
CA ILE A 129 7.58 -5.55 -8.62
C ILE A 129 8.16 -6.96 -8.66
N SER A 130 9.46 -7.08 -8.91
CA SER A 130 10.16 -8.34 -8.92
C SER A 130 11.47 -8.28 -8.12
N GLY A 131 11.98 -9.45 -7.72
CA GLY A 131 13.19 -9.58 -6.93
C GLY A 131 13.02 -10.38 -5.65
N GLY A 132 11.83 -10.87 -5.37
CA GLY A 132 11.52 -11.66 -4.18
C GLY A 132 11.71 -10.85 -2.89
N GLU A 133 11.83 -11.56 -1.78
CA GLU A 133 12.00 -10.96 -0.45
C GLU A 133 13.24 -10.07 -0.38
N SER A 134 14.38 -10.57 -0.85
CA SER A 134 15.64 -9.83 -0.85
C SER A 134 15.56 -8.58 -1.74
N GLY A 135 14.92 -8.67 -2.91
CA GLY A 135 14.72 -7.54 -3.80
C GLY A 135 13.87 -6.48 -3.14
N ALA A 136 12.72 -6.85 -2.57
CA ALA A 136 11.85 -5.92 -1.85
C ALA A 136 12.59 -5.18 -0.74
N ARG A 137 13.46 -5.87 -0.03
CA ARG A 137 14.21 -5.30 1.11
C ARG A 137 15.36 -4.39 0.69
N TYR A 138 16.05 -4.70 -0.39
CA TYR A 138 17.32 -4.05 -0.73
C TYR A 138 17.34 -3.34 -2.09
N GLY A 139 16.45 -3.65 -2.98
CA GLY A 139 16.37 -3.01 -4.30
C GLY A 139 15.61 -3.85 -5.31
N PRO A 140 14.28 -3.71 -5.40
CA PRO A 140 13.49 -4.45 -6.38
C PRO A 140 13.59 -3.82 -7.77
N SER A 141 13.26 -4.62 -8.79
CA SER A 141 12.93 -4.09 -10.10
C SER A 141 11.46 -3.66 -10.11
N ILE A 142 11.21 -2.43 -10.50
CA ILE A 142 9.86 -1.85 -10.53
C ILE A 142 9.52 -1.38 -11.96
N MET A 143 8.38 -1.82 -12.45
CA MET A 143 7.89 -1.50 -13.80
C MET A 143 6.46 -0.99 -13.75
#